data_392f5a1d0f3221754542fac0f393e096
#
_entry.id   392f5a1d0f3221754542fac0f393e096
#
_cell.length_a   1.000
_cell.length_b   1.000
_cell.length_c   1.000
_cell.angle_alpha   90.00
_cell.angle_beta   90.00
_cell.angle_gamma   90.00
#
_symmetry.space_group_name_H-M   'P 1'
#
loop_
_entity.id
_entity.type
_entity.pdbx_description
1 polymer ?
#
loop_
_entity_poly.entity_id
_entity_poly.type
_entity_poly.pdbx_seq_one_letter_code
_entity_poly.pdbx_strand_id
1 'polypeptide(L)'
;MTHLAEILRTRVQGDLLFDRFSRGRYATDASLYQMMPLGILSPKSEDDIAAALDVAREQGVSILSRGGGTSQCGQTVNEALVLDNSQYFNGILQLDLENMRCVVRPGIVLDELNRALKPHGLWFPVDVSTASRAT
;
A
#
# COMPACT_ATOMS: atom_id res chain seq x y z
N MET A 1 2.09 16.01 -18.63
CA MET A 1 1.90 14.68 -18.01
C MET A 1 3.24 13.96 -18.12
N THR A 2 3.70 13.21 -17.12
CA THR A 2 4.99 12.53 -17.21
C THR A 2 4.87 11.30 -18.11
N HIS A 3 5.92 10.96 -18.86
CA HIS A 3 5.99 9.78 -19.73
C HIS A 3 5.62 8.49 -18.97
N LEU A 4 6.08 8.35 -17.72
CA LEU A 4 5.71 7.23 -16.85
C LEU A 4 4.18 7.09 -16.65
N ALA A 5 3.48 8.22 -16.44
CA ALA A 5 2.02 8.21 -16.27
C ALA A 5 1.28 7.76 -17.55
N GLU A 6 1.80 8.11 -18.71
CA GLU A 6 1.22 7.71 -20.00
C GLU A 6 1.35 6.21 -20.24
N ILE A 7 2.54 5.65 -19.97
CA ILE A 7 2.77 4.20 -20.08
C ILE A 7 1.87 3.43 -19.11
N LEU A 8 1.85 3.83 -17.84
CA LEU A 8 1.04 3.14 -16.81
C LEU A 8 -0.45 3.14 -17.18
N ARG A 9 -1.00 4.25 -17.70
CA ARG A 9 -2.42 4.33 -18.09
C ARG A 9 -2.84 3.29 -19.12
N THR A 10 -1.92 2.80 -19.93
CA THR A 10 -2.22 1.78 -20.95
C THR A 10 -2.11 0.36 -20.42
N ARG A 11 -1.54 0.17 -19.22
CA ARG A 11 -1.19 -1.15 -18.68
C ARG A 11 -1.89 -1.51 -17.37
N VAL A 12 -2.41 -0.51 -16.63
CA VAL A 12 -3.07 -0.75 -15.33
C VAL A 12 -4.50 -0.22 -15.32
N GLN A 13 -5.35 -0.82 -14.53
CA GLN A 13 -6.72 -0.39 -14.26
C GLN A 13 -6.86 0.35 -12.93
N GLY A 14 -5.81 0.33 -12.11
CA GLY A 14 -5.73 1.04 -10.85
C GLY A 14 -5.75 2.56 -11.01
N ASP A 15 -6.00 3.25 -9.92
CA ASP A 15 -6.05 4.70 -9.93
C ASP A 15 -4.64 5.29 -9.91
N LEU A 16 -4.38 6.20 -10.86
CA LEU A 16 -3.08 6.84 -11.04
C LEU A 16 -3.14 8.31 -10.63
N LEU A 17 -2.28 8.72 -9.70
CA LEU A 17 -2.19 10.07 -9.17
C LEU A 17 -0.79 10.64 -9.45
N PHE A 18 -0.69 11.56 -10.40
CA PHE A 18 0.57 12.18 -10.81
C PHE A 18 0.59 13.70 -10.65
N ASP A 19 -0.52 14.29 -10.23
CA ASP A 19 -0.59 15.71 -9.95
C ASP A 19 0.19 16.08 -8.67
N ARG A 20 0.62 17.34 -8.60
CA ARG A 20 1.46 17.85 -7.50
C ARG A 20 0.79 17.71 -6.13
N PHE A 21 -0.52 17.97 -6.06
CA PHE A 21 -1.26 17.92 -4.81
C PHE A 21 -1.35 16.47 -4.28
N SER A 22 -1.75 15.54 -5.14
CA SER A 22 -1.82 14.12 -4.78
C SER A 22 -0.45 13.58 -4.36
N ARG A 23 0.60 13.84 -5.12
CA ARG A 23 1.98 13.44 -4.77
C ARG A 23 2.41 14.02 -3.42
N GLY A 24 2.03 15.28 -3.12
CA GLY A 24 2.33 15.94 -1.85
C GLY A 24 1.77 15.21 -0.63
N ARG A 25 0.59 14.59 -0.75
CA ARG A 25 -0.01 13.79 0.33
C ARG A 25 0.79 12.52 0.67
N TYR A 26 1.55 12.01 -0.29
CA TYR A 26 2.38 10.81 -0.13
C TYR A 26 3.86 11.14 0.09
N ALA A 27 4.21 12.43 0.15
CA ALA A 27 5.58 12.87 0.36
C ALA A 27 6.07 12.73 1.81
N THR A 28 5.16 12.49 2.75
CA THR A 28 5.45 12.32 4.18
C THR A 28 4.83 11.04 4.72
N ASP A 29 5.36 10.54 5.82
CA ASP A 29 4.77 9.51 6.68
C ASP A 29 4.77 10.00 8.14
N ALA A 30 4.74 9.12 9.13
CA ALA A 30 4.82 9.52 10.54
C ALA A 30 6.25 9.85 11.00
N SER A 31 7.23 9.80 10.11
CA SER A 31 8.62 10.20 10.39
C SER A 31 8.85 11.70 10.15
N LEU A 32 10.08 12.13 10.40
CA LEU A 32 10.53 13.49 10.08
C LEU A 32 10.99 13.66 8.61
N TYR A 33 11.00 12.57 7.82
CA TYR A 33 11.48 12.62 6.45
C TYR A 33 10.39 13.10 5.48
N GLN A 34 10.81 13.78 4.43
CA GLN A 34 9.94 14.21 3.35
C GLN A 34 10.64 13.94 2.00
N MET A 35 9.99 13.15 1.14
CA MET A 35 10.47 12.86 -0.21
C MET A 35 9.29 12.82 -1.17
N MET A 36 9.36 13.62 -2.25
CA MET A 36 8.27 13.71 -3.23
C MET A 36 8.29 12.47 -4.14
N PRO A 37 7.23 11.63 -4.13
CA PRO A 37 7.17 10.48 -5.02
C PRO A 37 7.04 10.90 -6.49
N LEU A 38 7.40 10.01 -7.41
CA LEU A 38 7.23 10.21 -8.86
C LEU A 38 5.74 10.19 -9.25
N GLY A 39 4.99 9.32 -8.63
CA GLY A 39 3.55 9.12 -8.81
C GLY A 39 3.03 8.08 -7.85
N ILE A 40 1.72 7.91 -7.80
CA ILE A 40 1.04 6.92 -6.98
C ILE A 40 0.16 6.05 -7.89
N LEU A 41 0.19 4.74 -7.66
CA LEU A 41 -0.76 3.78 -8.19
C LEU A 41 -1.48 3.14 -7.01
N SER A 42 -2.82 3.22 -6.98
CA SER A 42 -3.67 2.40 -6.13
C SER A 42 -4.14 1.19 -6.95
N PRO A 43 -3.48 0.03 -6.83
CA PRO A 43 -3.76 -1.12 -7.69
C PRO A 43 -5.12 -1.74 -7.34
N LYS A 44 -5.86 -2.20 -8.35
CA LYS A 44 -7.16 -2.90 -8.21
C LYS A 44 -7.03 -4.41 -8.32
N SER A 45 -5.92 -4.89 -8.89
CA SER A 45 -5.64 -6.30 -9.09
C SER A 45 -4.16 -6.62 -8.91
N GLU A 46 -3.83 -7.89 -8.80
CA GLU A 46 -2.43 -8.36 -8.81
C GLU A 46 -1.77 -8.11 -10.18
N ASP A 47 -2.56 -8.12 -11.26
CA ASP A 47 -2.09 -7.79 -12.60
C ASP A 47 -1.64 -6.32 -12.69
N ASP A 48 -2.31 -5.40 -11.99
CA ASP A 48 -1.87 -4.00 -11.91
C ASP A 48 -0.50 -3.89 -11.23
N ILE A 49 -0.27 -4.69 -10.18
CA ILE A 49 1.02 -4.72 -9.47
C ILE A 49 2.11 -5.29 -10.38
N ALA A 50 1.82 -6.40 -11.05
CA ALA A 50 2.75 -7.02 -12.00
C ALA A 50 3.12 -6.05 -13.14
N ALA A 51 2.11 -5.42 -13.75
CA ALA A 51 2.31 -4.42 -14.79
C ALA A 51 3.13 -3.22 -14.31
N ALA A 52 2.88 -2.74 -13.09
CA ALA A 52 3.65 -1.64 -12.49
C ALA A 52 5.12 -2.00 -12.26
N LEU A 53 5.39 -3.24 -11.81
CA LEU A 53 6.76 -3.75 -11.65
C LEU A 53 7.50 -3.85 -12.99
N ASP A 54 6.81 -4.33 -14.04
CA ASP A 54 7.39 -4.40 -15.38
C ASP A 54 7.72 -3.01 -15.93
N VAL A 55 6.78 -2.06 -15.82
CA VAL A 55 7.01 -0.67 -16.24
C VAL A 55 8.15 -0.04 -15.44
N ALA A 56 8.19 -0.25 -14.12
CA ALA A 56 9.26 0.28 -13.28
C ALA A 56 10.63 -0.24 -13.70
N ARG A 57 10.74 -1.54 -14.01
CA ARG A 57 11.97 -2.16 -14.51
C ARG A 57 12.37 -1.60 -15.86
N GLU A 58 11.42 -1.46 -16.80
CA GLU A 58 11.66 -0.90 -18.15
C GLU A 58 12.12 0.56 -18.10
N GLN A 59 11.59 1.34 -17.15
CA GLN A 59 11.85 2.78 -17.02
C GLN A 59 12.97 3.12 -16.02
N GLY A 60 13.55 2.12 -15.34
CA GLY A 60 14.56 2.34 -14.31
C GLY A 60 14.03 3.09 -13.09
N VAL A 61 12.76 2.89 -12.73
CA VAL A 61 12.07 3.59 -11.64
C VAL A 61 11.97 2.67 -10.43
N SER A 62 12.22 3.22 -9.24
CA SER A 62 12.02 2.49 -7.98
C SER A 62 10.53 2.33 -7.67
N ILE A 63 10.18 1.22 -7.01
CA ILE A 63 8.84 0.96 -6.45
C ILE A 63 8.90 1.08 -4.94
N LEU A 64 7.85 1.66 -4.35
CA LEU A 64 7.64 1.73 -2.91
C LEU A 64 6.24 1.25 -2.55
N SER A 65 6.14 0.15 -1.82
CA SER A 65 4.86 -0.31 -1.27
C SER A 65 4.47 0.53 -0.05
N ARG A 66 3.20 0.94 0.03
CA ARG A 66 2.69 1.76 1.12
C ARG A 66 1.28 1.33 1.54
N GLY A 67 1.05 1.29 2.85
CA GLY A 67 -0.27 1.18 3.46
C GLY A 67 -0.67 2.50 4.12
N GLY A 68 -0.92 2.50 5.43
CA GLY A 68 -1.36 3.68 6.17
C GLY A 68 -0.34 4.83 6.33
N GLY A 69 0.90 4.64 5.91
CA GLY A 69 1.96 5.65 6.07
C GLY A 69 2.32 5.94 7.53
N THR A 70 2.25 4.93 8.38
CA THR A 70 2.48 5.05 9.83
C THR A 70 3.93 4.81 10.26
N SER A 71 4.83 4.58 9.32
CA SER A 71 6.26 4.38 9.62
C SER A 71 6.86 5.62 10.28
N GLN A 72 7.60 5.40 11.36
CA GLN A 72 8.33 6.46 12.08
C GLN A 72 9.79 6.58 11.65
N CYS A 73 10.24 5.71 10.73
CA CYS A 73 11.64 5.65 10.29
C CYS A 73 11.80 5.96 8.79
N GLY A 74 10.77 6.49 8.12
CA GLY A 74 10.84 6.90 6.72
C GLY A 74 10.76 5.77 5.69
N GLN A 75 10.32 4.54 6.09
CA GLN A 75 10.25 3.42 5.15
C GLN A 75 9.18 3.60 4.07
N THR A 76 8.24 4.54 4.23
CA THR A 76 7.11 4.74 3.32
C THR A 76 7.17 6.06 2.55
N VAL A 77 8.36 6.70 2.48
CA VAL A 77 8.64 7.87 1.64
C VAL A 77 9.85 7.63 0.75
N ASN A 78 9.76 7.96 -0.52
CA ASN A 78 10.86 7.84 -1.49
C ASN A 78 10.52 8.56 -2.81
N GLU A 79 11.55 8.87 -3.61
CA GLU A 79 11.43 9.26 -5.02
C GLU A 79 11.15 8.02 -5.88
N ALA A 80 9.95 7.47 -5.76
CA ALA A 80 9.55 6.20 -6.36
C ALA A 80 8.12 6.28 -6.92
N LEU A 81 7.72 5.27 -7.70
CA LEU A 81 6.32 4.98 -7.91
C LEU A 81 5.78 4.29 -6.65
N VAL A 82 4.89 4.97 -5.94
CA VAL A 82 4.25 4.43 -4.73
C VAL A 82 3.10 3.51 -5.13
N LEU A 83 3.08 2.28 -4.61
CA LEU A 83 1.93 1.38 -4.68
C LEU A 83 1.12 1.53 -3.37
N ASP A 84 -0.01 2.22 -3.44
CA ASP A 84 -0.91 2.38 -2.31
C ASP A 84 -1.86 1.19 -2.22
N ASN A 85 -1.56 0.28 -1.29
CA ASN A 85 -2.35 -0.93 -1.07
C ASN A 85 -3.60 -0.69 -0.21
N SER A 86 -3.72 0.47 0.44
CA SER A 86 -4.79 0.74 1.41
C SER A 86 -6.18 0.87 0.80
N GLN A 87 -6.28 1.24 -0.49
CA GLN A 87 -7.57 1.55 -1.13
C GLN A 87 -8.33 0.29 -1.53
N TYR A 88 -7.68 -0.65 -2.23
CA TYR A 88 -8.33 -1.81 -2.84
C TYR A 88 -7.73 -3.14 -2.41
N PHE A 89 -6.48 -3.14 -1.91
CA PHE A 89 -5.78 -4.34 -1.46
C PHE A 89 -5.89 -4.53 0.04
N ASN A 90 -7.10 -4.52 0.56
CA ASN A 90 -7.44 -4.78 1.97
C ASN A 90 -8.32 -6.02 2.11
N GLY A 91 -8.39 -6.57 3.31
CA GLY A 91 -9.26 -7.69 3.66
C GLY A 91 -8.55 -9.01 3.92
N ILE A 92 -9.33 -9.99 4.37
CA ILE A 92 -8.91 -11.35 4.69
C ILE A 92 -9.26 -12.25 3.50
N LEU A 93 -8.26 -12.96 2.98
CA LEU A 93 -8.43 -13.91 1.88
C LEU A 93 -8.80 -15.30 2.38
N GLN A 94 -8.20 -15.73 3.50
CA GLN A 94 -8.45 -17.03 4.11
C GLN A 94 -8.32 -16.92 5.63
N LEU A 95 -9.21 -17.59 6.34
CA LEU A 95 -9.17 -17.73 7.79
C LEU A 95 -9.21 -19.22 8.14
N ASP A 96 -8.13 -19.72 8.74
CA ASP A 96 -7.98 -21.09 9.21
C ASP A 96 -7.93 -21.07 10.74
N LEU A 97 -9.08 -21.29 11.35
CA LEU A 97 -9.25 -21.26 12.81
C LEU A 97 -8.58 -22.44 13.51
N GLU A 98 -8.51 -23.61 12.87
CA GLU A 98 -7.93 -24.80 13.45
C GLU A 98 -6.41 -24.64 13.63
N ASN A 99 -5.75 -24.04 12.66
CA ASN A 99 -4.30 -23.82 12.69
C ASN A 99 -3.92 -22.41 13.16
N MET A 100 -4.90 -21.57 13.56
CA MET A 100 -4.70 -20.18 13.98
C MET A 100 -3.91 -19.37 12.94
N ARG A 101 -4.29 -19.45 11.67
CA ARG A 101 -3.66 -18.77 10.55
C ARG A 101 -4.67 -17.96 9.76
N CYS A 102 -4.22 -16.85 9.20
CA CYS A 102 -4.99 -16.12 8.20
C CYS A 102 -4.07 -15.65 7.06
N VAL A 103 -4.64 -15.61 5.86
CA VAL A 103 -4.02 -14.97 4.70
C VAL A 103 -4.76 -13.67 4.47
N VAL A 104 -4.02 -12.58 4.47
CA VAL A 104 -4.57 -11.22 4.37
C VAL A 104 -3.93 -10.47 3.21
N ARG A 105 -4.63 -9.48 2.69
CA ARG A 105 -4.07 -8.51 1.76
C ARG A 105 -3.23 -7.46 2.51
N PRO A 106 -2.18 -6.89 1.87
CA PRO A 106 -1.21 -6.02 2.54
C PRO A 106 -1.79 -4.69 3.04
N GLY A 107 -2.95 -4.28 2.55
CA GLY A 107 -3.63 -3.05 2.98
C GLY A 107 -4.64 -3.24 4.10
N ILE A 108 -4.77 -4.44 4.68
CA ILE A 108 -5.68 -4.63 5.82
C ILE A 108 -5.17 -3.86 7.04
N VAL A 109 -6.07 -3.14 7.69
CA VAL A 109 -5.76 -2.41 8.92
C VAL A 109 -5.80 -3.36 10.11
N LEU A 110 -4.83 -3.25 11.03
CA LEU A 110 -4.70 -4.14 12.19
C LEU A 110 -6.00 -4.20 13.03
N ASP A 111 -6.63 -3.06 13.30
CA ASP A 111 -7.90 -3.01 14.02
C ASP A 111 -9.04 -3.73 13.25
N GLU A 112 -9.03 -3.70 11.93
CA GLU A 112 -10.01 -4.42 11.10
C GLU A 112 -9.79 -5.92 11.16
N LEU A 113 -8.52 -6.35 11.09
CA LEU A 113 -8.14 -7.74 11.28
C LEU A 113 -8.61 -8.24 12.66
N ASN A 114 -8.28 -7.52 13.72
CA ASN A 114 -8.66 -7.89 15.08
C ASN A 114 -10.18 -7.87 15.30
N ARG A 115 -10.89 -6.96 14.67
CA ARG A 115 -12.37 -6.96 14.68
C ARG A 115 -12.95 -8.21 14.04
N ALA A 116 -12.37 -8.68 12.94
CA ALA A 116 -12.79 -9.91 12.26
C ALA A 116 -12.44 -11.18 13.07
N LEU A 117 -11.33 -11.18 13.80
CA LEU A 117 -10.90 -12.31 14.63
C LEU A 117 -11.66 -12.42 15.97
N LYS A 118 -12.15 -11.31 16.49
CA LYS A 118 -12.81 -11.23 17.82
C LYS A 118 -13.97 -12.21 18.00
N PRO A 119 -14.88 -12.45 17.04
CA PRO A 119 -15.98 -13.42 17.22
C PRO A 119 -15.49 -14.86 17.44
N HIS A 120 -14.24 -15.16 17.05
CA HIS A 120 -13.60 -16.46 17.19
C HIS A 120 -12.74 -16.57 18.45
N GLY A 121 -12.74 -15.54 19.32
CA GLY A 121 -11.90 -15.49 20.51
C GLY A 121 -10.40 -15.31 20.21
N LEU A 122 -10.07 -14.86 19.00
CA LEU A 122 -8.71 -14.68 18.52
C LEU A 122 -8.37 -13.20 18.32
N TRP A 123 -7.08 -12.90 18.32
CA TRP A 123 -6.53 -11.62 17.95
C TRP A 123 -5.11 -11.75 17.45
N PHE A 124 -4.66 -10.83 16.61
CA PHE A 124 -3.28 -10.78 16.16
C PHE A 124 -2.45 -10.03 17.22
N PRO A 125 -1.44 -10.68 17.86
CA PRO A 125 -0.82 -10.20 19.09
C PRO A 125 0.29 -9.16 18.84
N VAL A 126 0.01 -8.18 18.00
CA VAL A 126 0.88 -7.03 17.74
C VAL A 126 0.16 -5.78 18.24
N ASP A 127 0.77 -5.11 19.21
CA ASP A 127 0.23 -3.89 19.79
C ASP A 127 1.05 -2.69 19.33
N VAL A 128 0.48 -1.90 18.43
CA VAL A 128 1.06 -0.66 17.92
C VAL A 128 0.18 0.53 18.23
N SER A 129 0.78 1.68 18.50
CA SER A 129 0.06 2.91 18.86
C SER A 129 -0.93 3.39 17.78
N THR A 130 -0.72 3.00 16.52
CA THR A 130 -1.54 3.39 15.38
C THR A 130 -2.30 2.21 14.77
N ALA A 131 -2.77 1.25 15.58
CA ALA A 131 -3.48 0.04 15.14
C ALA A 131 -4.69 0.35 14.22
N SER A 132 -5.30 1.52 14.38
CA SER A 132 -6.41 1.99 13.52
C SER A 132 -5.98 2.40 12.10
N ARG A 133 -4.69 2.39 11.78
CA ARG A 133 -4.12 2.77 10.48
C ARG A 133 -2.99 1.85 10.00
N ALA A 134 -2.29 1.19 10.91
CA ALA A 134 -1.20 0.29 10.57
C ALA A 134 -1.71 -0.90 9.75
N THR A 135 -1.01 -1.21 8.68
CA THR A 135 -1.33 -2.30 7.75
C THR A 135 -0.23 -3.34 7.76
#